data_410e440b77a9b557826a4cee464b4f99
#
_entry.id   410e440b77a9b557826a4cee464b4f99
#
_cell.length_a   1.000
_cell.length_b   1.000
_cell.length_c   1.000
_cell.angle_alpha   90.00
_cell.angle_beta   90.00
_cell.angle_gamma   90.00
#
_symmetry.space_group_name_H-M   'P 1'
#
loop_
_entity.id
_entity.type
_entity.pdbx_description
1 polymer ?
#
loop_
_entity_poly.entity_id
_entity_poly.type
_entity_poly.pdbx_seq_one_letter_code
_entity_poly.pdbx_strand_id
1 'polypeptide(L)'
;PVYVDRALNAEIWDVEGKRYIDFGAGIAVVNTGHNHPKVKAATLAQIERFSHTCVMVSPYESAVALAEKLNAAAPGNTPKKSIFVTTGAEAVENCVKIARAHTGRPGIIAFNGGYHGRTNMTMGLTGKVNPYKIGFGPFPSDIFHVPYPNDYLGISEEQALEDLQLRFTCDIEPSRVAAIIIEPVQGEGGFYQASS
;
A
#
# COMPACT_ATOMS: atom_id res chain seq x y z
N PRO A 1 11.23 -3.05 25.19
CA PRO A 1 11.35 -3.43 23.77
C PRO A 1 12.20 -4.69 23.66
N VAL A 2 11.92 -5.52 22.65
CA VAL A 2 12.74 -6.69 22.30
C VAL A 2 13.73 -6.25 21.23
N TYR A 3 15.03 -6.38 21.51
CA TYR A 3 16.09 -6.09 20.54
C TYR A 3 16.50 -7.39 19.86
N VAL A 4 16.07 -7.58 18.61
CA VAL A 4 16.27 -8.81 17.86
C VAL A 4 17.70 -8.91 17.35
N ASP A 5 18.36 -10.04 17.64
CA ASP A 5 19.69 -10.41 17.11
C ASP A 5 19.57 -11.29 15.86
N ARG A 6 18.69 -12.28 15.86
CA ARG A 6 18.50 -13.21 14.74
C ARG A 6 17.06 -13.68 14.61
N ALA A 7 16.70 -14.14 13.42
CA ALA A 7 15.37 -14.67 13.13
C ALA A 7 15.43 -15.84 12.14
N LEU A 8 14.52 -16.79 12.27
CA LEU A 8 14.36 -17.93 11.35
C LEU A 8 12.90 -18.42 11.35
N ASN A 9 12.33 -18.60 10.17
CA ASN A 9 10.92 -18.97 10.00
C ASN A 9 9.99 -18.04 10.81
N ALA A 10 9.24 -18.57 11.77
CA ALA A 10 8.32 -17.82 12.63
C ALA A 10 8.93 -17.49 14.01
N GLU A 11 10.23 -17.49 14.15
CA GLU A 11 10.91 -17.30 15.43
C GLU A 11 11.94 -16.18 15.35
N ILE A 12 12.05 -15.43 16.46
CA ILE A 12 13.08 -14.41 16.66
C ILE A 12 13.80 -14.67 17.99
N TRP A 13 15.05 -14.27 18.07
CA TRP A 13 15.85 -14.29 19.29
C TRP A 13 16.38 -12.89 19.55
N ASP A 14 16.30 -12.48 20.81
CA ASP A 14 16.87 -11.20 21.20
C ASP A 14 18.39 -11.28 21.46
N VAL A 15 18.98 -10.14 21.75
CA VAL A 15 20.43 -10.00 22.07
C VAL A 15 20.87 -10.76 23.31
N GLU A 16 19.93 -11.18 24.18
CA GLU A 16 20.17 -12.00 25.34
C GLU A 16 19.99 -13.50 25.04
N GLY A 17 19.62 -13.85 23.81
CA GLY A 17 19.42 -15.23 23.36
C GLY A 17 18.03 -15.79 23.67
N LYS A 18 17.12 -15.00 24.20
CA LYS A 18 15.76 -15.43 24.51
C LYS A 18 14.93 -15.57 23.21
N ARG A 19 14.22 -16.68 23.08
CA ARG A 19 13.38 -17.02 21.92
C ARG A 19 11.96 -16.53 22.10
N TYR A 20 11.40 -16.02 20.99
CA TYR A 20 10.00 -15.62 20.88
C TYR A 20 9.40 -16.17 19.59
N ILE A 21 8.09 -16.43 19.61
CA ILE A 21 7.32 -16.67 18.37
C ILE A 21 6.94 -15.30 17.80
N ASP A 22 7.26 -15.07 16.54
CA ASP A 22 7.01 -13.79 15.87
C ASP A 22 5.62 -13.76 15.23
N PHE A 23 4.65 -13.21 15.95
CA PHE A 23 3.33 -12.89 15.39
C PHE A 23 3.27 -11.53 14.68
N GLY A 24 4.31 -10.72 14.80
CA GLY A 24 4.39 -9.40 14.15
C GLY A 24 4.79 -9.49 12.68
N ALA A 25 5.58 -10.50 12.33
CA ALA A 25 6.05 -10.79 10.96
C ALA A 25 6.55 -9.54 10.21
N GLY A 26 7.17 -8.57 10.90
CA GLY A 26 7.59 -7.29 10.32
C GLY A 26 6.42 -6.44 9.84
N ILE A 27 5.27 -6.49 10.53
CA ILE A 27 3.98 -5.90 10.13
C ILE A 27 3.54 -6.51 8.79
N ALA A 28 3.36 -7.84 8.80
CA ALA A 28 2.91 -8.68 7.68
C ALA A 28 3.83 -8.66 6.43
N VAL A 29 5.13 -8.41 6.61
CA VAL A 29 6.12 -8.37 5.51
C VAL A 29 6.70 -9.75 5.20
N VAL A 30 7.02 -10.55 6.23
CA VAL A 30 7.74 -11.82 6.06
C VAL A 30 6.79 -13.01 5.92
N ASN A 31 5.95 -13.00 4.91
CA ASN A 31 4.93 -14.05 4.66
C ASN A 31 5.50 -15.45 4.45
N THR A 32 6.75 -15.56 3.99
CA THR A 32 7.45 -16.85 3.81
C THR A 32 8.24 -17.28 5.04
N GLY A 33 8.18 -16.49 6.11
CA GLY A 33 9.04 -16.61 7.29
C GLY A 33 10.41 -15.95 7.09
N HIS A 34 11.09 -15.72 8.20
CA HIS A 34 12.44 -15.16 8.22
C HIS A 34 13.44 -16.09 7.56
N ASN A 35 14.33 -15.55 6.73
CA ASN A 35 15.43 -16.28 6.09
C ASN A 35 14.98 -17.54 5.32
N HIS A 36 13.84 -17.47 4.62
CA HIS A 36 13.39 -18.59 3.80
C HIS A 36 14.50 -19.04 2.84
N PRO A 37 14.88 -20.35 2.82
CA PRO A 37 16.11 -20.79 2.16
C PRO A 37 16.16 -20.48 0.66
N LYS A 38 15.04 -20.61 -0.06
CA LYS A 38 14.98 -20.27 -1.50
C LYS A 38 15.15 -18.76 -1.74
N VAL A 39 14.53 -17.91 -0.91
CA VAL A 39 14.65 -16.45 -1.03
C VAL A 39 16.07 -16.02 -0.74
N LYS A 40 16.66 -16.52 0.35
CA LYS A 40 18.05 -16.24 0.73
C LYS A 40 19.02 -16.66 -0.38
N ALA A 41 18.90 -17.87 -0.91
CA ALA A 41 19.76 -18.36 -2.00
C ALA A 41 19.66 -17.50 -3.25
N ALA A 42 18.44 -17.11 -3.67
CA ALA A 42 18.25 -16.24 -4.83
C ALA A 42 18.84 -14.84 -4.61
N THR A 43 18.71 -14.28 -3.39
CA THR A 43 19.27 -12.99 -3.03
C THR A 43 20.81 -13.00 -3.09
N LEU A 44 21.45 -14.03 -2.51
CA LEU A 44 22.89 -14.19 -2.55
C LEU A 44 23.40 -14.34 -3.99
N ALA A 45 22.78 -15.20 -4.79
CA ALA A 45 23.14 -15.37 -6.20
C ALA A 45 23.00 -14.06 -7.00
N GLN A 46 21.99 -13.24 -6.71
CA GLN A 46 21.85 -11.94 -7.39
C GLN A 46 22.92 -10.95 -6.96
N ILE A 47 23.27 -10.89 -5.67
CA ILE A 47 24.30 -9.97 -5.13
C ILE A 47 25.67 -10.30 -5.74
N GLU A 48 26.00 -11.58 -5.95
CA GLU A 48 27.25 -11.99 -6.62
C GLU A 48 27.34 -11.53 -8.08
N ARG A 49 26.20 -11.30 -8.75
CA ARG A 49 26.18 -10.78 -10.13
C ARG A 49 26.30 -9.26 -10.17
N PHE A 50 25.43 -8.56 -9.47
CA PHE A 50 25.42 -7.10 -9.30
C PHE A 50 24.32 -6.70 -8.29
N SER A 51 24.49 -5.53 -7.66
CA SER A 51 23.53 -4.97 -6.71
C SER A 51 22.55 -3.98 -7.36
N HIS A 52 23.01 -3.14 -8.30
CA HIS A 52 22.17 -2.11 -8.92
C HIS A 52 22.75 -1.64 -10.26
N THR A 53 21.89 -1.53 -11.28
CA THR A 53 22.29 -1.02 -12.60
C THR A 53 21.35 0.09 -13.11
N CYS A 54 20.36 0.52 -12.32
CA CYS A 54 19.27 1.40 -12.76
C CYS A 54 18.48 0.82 -13.94
N VAL A 55 17.37 0.15 -13.68
CA VAL A 55 16.56 -0.58 -14.69
C VAL A 55 16.15 0.27 -15.90
N MET A 56 16.02 1.59 -15.73
CA MET A 56 15.70 2.50 -16.83
C MET A 56 16.88 2.74 -17.79
N VAL A 57 18.11 2.56 -17.33
CA VAL A 57 19.34 2.75 -18.10
C VAL A 57 19.86 1.42 -18.60
N SER A 58 19.96 0.45 -17.71
CA SER A 58 20.46 -0.90 -17.99
C SER A 58 19.50 -1.93 -17.41
N PRO A 59 18.44 -2.30 -18.16
CA PRO A 59 17.46 -3.26 -17.70
C PRO A 59 18.07 -4.64 -17.44
N TYR A 60 17.47 -5.41 -16.54
CA TYR A 60 17.95 -6.73 -16.16
C TYR A 60 16.80 -7.72 -16.01
N GLU A 61 17.13 -8.99 -16.24
CA GLU A 61 16.17 -10.09 -16.38
C GLU A 61 15.25 -10.25 -15.18
N SER A 62 15.75 -10.15 -13.94
CA SER A 62 14.92 -10.36 -12.76
C SER A 62 13.82 -9.31 -12.60
N ALA A 63 14.06 -8.05 -13.02
CA ALA A 63 13.02 -7.03 -13.02
C ALA A 63 11.94 -7.32 -14.09
N VAL A 64 12.36 -7.72 -15.30
CA VAL A 64 11.44 -8.07 -16.38
C VAL A 64 10.57 -9.29 -15.99
N ALA A 65 11.20 -10.35 -15.50
CA ALA A 65 10.51 -11.56 -15.06
C ALA A 65 9.49 -11.29 -13.93
N LEU A 66 9.83 -10.39 -12.99
CA LEU A 66 8.89 -9.98 -11.96
C LEU A 66 7.72 -9.20 -12.56
N ALA A 67 7.97 -8.26 -13.47
CA ALA A 67 6.92 -7.50 -14.14
C ALA A 67 5.95 -8.40 -14.92
N GLU A 68 6.47 -9.38 -15.65
CA GLU A 68 5.65 -10.37 -16.37
C GLU A 68 4.74 -11.16 -15.44
N LYS A 69 5.28 -11.66 -14.32
CA LYS A 69 4.50 -12.39 -13.30
C LYS A 69 3.42 -11.53 -12.67
N LEU A 70 3.72 -10.29 -12.31
CA LEU A 70 2.75 -9.36 -11.73
C LEU A 70 1.67 -8.98 -12.74
N ASN A 71 2.04 -8.71 -13.99
CA ASN A 71 1.08 -8.41 -15.05
C ASN A 71 0.12 -9.59 -15.31
N ALA A 72 0.63 -10.82 -15.28
CA ALA A 72 -0.19 -12.02 -15.45
C ALA A 72 -1.11 -12.30 -14.25
N ALA A 73 -0.66 -11.96 -13.03
CA ALA A 73 -1.45 -12.16 -11.82
C ALA A 73 -2.48 -11.07 -11.56
N ALA A 74 -2.32 -9.89 -12.15
CA ALA A 74 -3.22 -8.76 -11.92
C ALA A 74 -4.61 -9.02 -12.56
N PRO A 75 -5.71 -8.68 -11.86
CA PRO A 75 -7.07 -8.98 -12.33
C PRO A 75 -7.44 -8.21 -13.61
N GLY A 76 -8.44 -8.72 -14.31
CA GLY A 76 -8.97 -8.14 -15.55
C GLY A 76 -8.16 -8.53 -16.81
N ASN A 77 -8.76 -8.32 -17.99
CA ASN A 77 -8.25 -8.79 -19.28
C ASN A 77 -7.53 -7.71 -20.11
N THR A 78 -7.33 -6.51 -19.56
CA THR A 78 -6.60 -5.44 -20.27
C THR A 78 -5.10 -5.66 -20.19
N PRO A 79 -4.31 -5.23 -21.21
CA PRO A 79 -2.85 -5.20 -21.14
C PRO A 79 -2.37 -4.39 -19.92
N LYS A 80 -1.40 -4.93 -19.21
CA LYS A 80 -0.87 -4.33 -17.99
C LYS A 80 0.61 -4.00 -18.12
N LYS A 81 1.04 -3.01 -17.36
CA LYS A 81 2.45 -2.63 -17.22
C LYS A 81 2.77 -2.45 -15.75
N SER A 82 3.95 -2.86 -15.34
CA SER A 82 4.46 -2.67 -13.97
C SER A 82 5.50 -1.56 -13.93
N ILE A 83 5.46 -0.76 -12.87
CA ILE A 83 6.52 0.16 -12.47
C ILE A 83 6.98 -0.25 -11.08
N PHE A 84 8.30 -0.28 -10.87
CA PHE A 84 8.89 -0.60 -9.57
C PHE A 84 9.42 0.67 -8.92
N VAL A 85 9.12 0.83 -7.65
CA VAL A 85 9.54 1.93 -6.80
C VAL A 85 10.02 1.38 -5.46
N THR A 86 10.62 2.21 -4.62
CA THR A 86 11.29 1.74 -3.39
C THR A 86 10.31 1.47 -2.25
N THR A 87 9.18 2.18 -2.21
CA THR A 87 8.21 2.10 -1.09
C THR A 87 6.76 2.07 -1.56
N GLY A 88 5.85 1.59 -0.69
CA GLY A 88 4.42 1.69 -0.95
C GLY A 88 3.91 3.13 -1.04
N ALA A 89 4.50 4.06 -0.27
CA ALA A 89 4.17 5.47 -0.39
C ALA A 89 4.51 6.03 -1.78
N GLU A 90 5.67 5.69 -2.34
CA GLU A 90 6.02 6.06 -3.73
C GLU A 90 5.07 5.43 -4.75
N ALA A 91 4.65 4.19 -4.54
CA ALA A 91 3.68 3.54 -5.41
C ALA A 91 2.35 4.29 -5.43
N VAL A 92 1.82 4.66 -4.27
CA VAL A 92 0.59 5.46 -4.14
C VAL A 92 0.76 6.86 -4.74
N GLU A 93 1.87 7.55 -4.49
CA GLU A 93 2.19 8.84 -5.12
C GLU A 93 2.14 8.74 -6.65
N ASN A 94 2.72 7.68 -7.22
CA ASN A 94 2.70 7.46 -8.66
C ASN A 94 1.30 7.10 -9.17
N CYS A 95 0.50 6.32 -8.44
CA CYS A 95 -0.89 6.06 -8.79
C CYS A 95 -1.70 7.34 -8.89
N VAL A 96 -1.58 8.25 -7.92
CA VAL A 96 -2.25 9.57 -7.96
C VAL A 96 -1.77 10.41 -9.14
N LYS A 97 -0.46 10.46 -9.38
CA LYS A 97 0.12 11.18 -10.53
C LYS A 97 -0.43 10.67 -11.86
N ILE A 98 -0.44 9.34 -12.04
CA ILE A 98 -0.93 8.69 -13.26
C ILE A 98 -2.42 8.97 -13.44
N ALA A 99 -3.22 8.81 -12.40
CA ALA A 99 -4.66 9.07 -12.46
C ALA A 99 -4.96 10.53 -12.86
N ARG A 100 -4.31 11.48 -12.21
CA ARG A 100 -4.46 12.91 -12.53
C ARG A 100 -3.98 13.25 -13.93
N ALA A 101 -2.83 12.75 -14.35
CA ALA A 101 -2.28 13.01 -15.69
C ALA A 101 -3.14 12.39 -16.80
N HIS A 102 -3.67 11.18 -16.58
CA HIS A 102 -4.51 10.49 -17.56
C HIS A 102 -5.89 11.14 -17.73
N THR A 103 -6.50 11.57 -16.62
CA THR A 103 -7.87 12.10 -16.63
C THR A 103 -7.95 13.62 -16.78
N GLY A 104 -6.87 14.33 -16.47
CA GLY A 104 -6.88 15.80 -16.34
C GLY A 104 -7.68 16.31 -15.12
N ARG A 105 -8.00 15.42 -14.17
CA ARG A 105 -8.86 15.71 -13.01
C ARG A 105 -8.06 15.75 -11.73
N PRO A 106 -8.37 16.64 -10.74
CA PRO A 106 -7.58 16.77 -9.52
C PRO A 106 -8.01 15.84 -8.38
N GLY A 107 -9.29 15.49 -8.30
CA GLY A 107 -9.92 14.88 -7.12
C GLY A 107 -9.55 13.42 -6.90
N ILE A 108 -9.27 13.07 -5.65
CA ILE A 108 -9.08 11.68 -5.21
C ILE A 108 -10.02 11.43 -4.04
N ILE A 109 -10.76 10.32 -4.12
CA ILE A 109 -11.57 9.84 -3.01
C ILE A 109 -10.83 8.71 -2.32
N ALA A 110 -10.72 8.78 -0.99
CA ALA A 110 -10.12 7.78 -0.13
C ALA A 110 -11.11 7.36 0.96
N PHE A 111 -10.80 6.31 1.70
CA PHE A 111 -11.69 5.78 2.73
C PHE A 111 -11.15 6.05 4.15
N ASN A 112 -12.07 6.33 5.07
CA ASN A 112 -11.79 6.42 6.50
C ASN A 112 -11.14 5.11 6.99
N GLY A 113 -10.17 5.21 7.90
CA GLY A 113 -9.41 4.07 8.39
C GLY A 113 -8.31 3.57 7.45
N GLY A 114 -8.30 4.01 6.18
CA GLY A 114 -7.27 3.63 5.20
C GLY A 114 -5.88 4.16 5.55
N TYR A 115 -4.84 3.40 5.18
CA TYR A 115 -3.44 3.80 5.34
C TYR A 115 -2.70 3.74 4.00
N HIS A 116 -2.14 4.86 3.58
CA HIS A 116 -1.53 4.99 2.25
C HIS A 116 -0.06 5.42 2.26
N GLY A 117 0.50 5.69 3.43
CA GLY A 117 1.91 6.07 3.59
C GLY A 117 2.11 7.34 4.43
N ARG A 118 3.36 7.81 4.48
CA ARG A 118 3.78 8.94 5.34
C ARG A 118 4.44 10.09 4.57
N THR A 119 4.29 10.13 3.25
CA THR A 119 4.61 11.33 2.45
C THR A 119 3.43 12.31 2.52
N ASN A 120 3.63 13.55 2.09
CA ASN A 120 2.59 14.58 2.24
C ASN A 120 1.27 14.19 1.54
N MET A 121 1.32 13.70 0.30
CA MET A 121 0.13 13.22 -0.43
C MET A 121 -0.46 11.99 0.26
N THR A 122 0.34 11.00 0.60
CA THR A 122 -0.17 9.74 1.17
C THR A 122 -0.70 9.91 2.59
N MET A 123 -0.15 10.85 3.39
CA MET A 123 -0.77 11.27 4.65
C MET A 123 -2.11 11.97 4.41
N GLY A 124 -2.21 12.81 3.38
CA GLY A 124 -3.48 13.39 2.96
C GLY A 124 -4.54 12.35 2.69
N LEU A 125 -4.20 11.29 1.96
CA LEU A 125 -5.08 10.15 1.62
C LEU A 125 -5.39 9.24 2.82
N THR A 126 -4.49 9.14 3.80
CA THR A 126 -4.69 8.29 4.98
C THR A 126 -5.91 8.75 5.78
N GLY A 127 -6.82 7.84 6.05
CA GLY A 127 -8.11 8.09 6.72
C GLY A 127 -8.05 8.10 8.25
N LYS A 128 -6.88 8.40 8.86
CA LYS A 128 -6.66 8.35 10.31
C LYS A 128 -5.73 9.49 10.75
N VAL A 129 -6.19 10.31 11.68
CA VAL A 129 -5.44 11.49 12.13
C VAL A 129 -4.30 11.09 13.07
N ASN A 130 -4.62 10.37 14.14
CA ASN A 130 -3.62 9.92 15.11
C ASN A 130 -3.19 8.48 14.79
N PRO A 131 -1.89 8.17 14.68
CA PRO A 131 -0.72 9.07 14.90
C PRO A 131 -0.19 9.74 13.61
N TYR A 132 -0.85 9.63 12.46
CA TYR A 132 -0.21 9.86 11.15
C TYR A 132 -0.19 11.31 10.68
N LYS A 133 -1.21 12.11 11.03
CA LYS A 133 -1.41 13.45 10.47
C LYS A 133 -1.11 14.59 11.44
N ILE A 134 -1.10 14.32 12.74
CA ILE A 134 -0.97 15.35 13.78
C ILE A 134 0.34 16.12 13.61
N GLY A 135 0.24 17.43 13.38
CA GLY A 135 1.38 18.33 13.29
C GLY A 135 2.12 18.34 11.96
N PHE A 136 1.66 17.57 10.95
CA PHE A 136 2.35 17.45 9.66
C PHE A 136 1.70 18.19 8.48
N GLY A 137 0.56 18.84 8.69
CA GLY A 137 -0.10 19.63 7.65
C GLY A 137 0.62 20.94 7.27
N PRO A 138 0.16 21.65 6.23
CA PRO A 138 -1.01 21.33 5.42
C PRO A 138 -0.80 20.17 4.42
N PHE A 139 -1.87 19.46 4.09
CA PHE A 139 -1.87 18.40 3.08
C PHE A 139 -2.37 18.94 1.75
N PRO A 140 -2.09 18.23 0.61
CA PRO A 140 -2.61 18.60 -0.70
C PRO A 140 -4.14 18.69 -0.70
N SER A 141 -4.66 19.62 -1.50
CA SER A 141 -6.10 19.77 -1.76
C SER A 141 -6.67 18.65 -2.64
N ASP A 142 -7.99 18.68 -2.80
CA ASP A 142 -8.74 17.78 -3.67
C ASP A 142 -8.64 16.30 -3.24
N ILE A 143 -8.57 16.07 -1.93
CA ILE A 143 -8.65 14.75 -1.30
C ILE A 143 -9.90 14.72 -0.41
N PHE A 144 -10.77 13.75 -0.66
CA PHE A 144 -12.04 13.59 0.05
C PHE A 144 -12.11 12.19 0.67
N HIS A 145 -12.67 12.10 1.88
CA HIS A 145 -12.79 10.84 2.59
C HIS A 145 -14.25 10.45 2.71
N VAL A 146 -14.52 9.17 2.50
CA VAL A 146 -15.81 8.53 2.70
C VAL A 146 -15.71 7.38 3.70
N PRO A 147 -16.78 6.98 4.38
CA PRO A 147 -16.77 5.82 5.25
C PRO A 147 -16.36 4.55 4.48
N TYR A 148 -15.60 3.67 5.14
CA TYR A 148 -15.32 2.33 4.63
C TYR A 148 -16.46 1.40 5.10
N PRO A 149 -17.14 0.69 4.19
CA PRO A 149 -18.21 -0.21 4.57
C PRO A 149 -17.67 -1.32 5.47
N ASN A 150 -18.25 -1.49 6.62
CA ASN A 150 -17.82 -2.43 7.65
C ASN A 150 -18.96 -2.74 8.62
N ASP A 151 -19.53 -3.92 8.52
CA ASP A 151 -20.63 -4.37 9.36
C ASP A 151 -20.28 -4.38 10.85
N TYR A 152 -19.04 -4.69 11.20
CA TYR A 152 -18.56 -4.67 12.58
C TYR A 152 -18.64 -3.28 13.22
N LEU A 153 -18.42 -2.25 12.43
CA LEU A 153 -18.52 -0.84 12.85
C LEU A 153 -19.93 -0.27 12.59
N GLY A 154 -20.88 -1.08 12.09
CA GLY A 154 -22.24 -0.66 11.78
C GLY A 154 -22.33 0.28 10.58
N ILE A 155 -21.37 0.24 9.65
CA ILE A 155 -21.37 1.04 8.42
C ILE A 155 -21.72 0.11 7.26
N SER A 156 -22.94 0.25 6.72
CA SER A 156 -23.38 -0.52 5.57
C SER A 156 -22.80 0.02 4.25
N GLU A 157 -22.89 -0.80 3.20
CA GLU A 157 -22.52 -0.37 1.84
C GLU A 157 -23.36 0.80 1.36
N GLU A 158 -24.67 0.75 1.62
CA GLU A 158 -25.61 1.82 1.27
C GLU A 158 -25.20 3.14 1.91
N GLN A 159 -24.87 3.12 3.21
CA GLN A 159 -24.40 4.32 3.92
C GLN A 159 -23.11 4.88 3.33
N ALA A 160 -22.16 4.00 2.97
CA ALA A 160 -20.90 4.43 2.33
C ALA A 160 -21.15 5.04 0.93
N LEU A 161 -22.08 4.47 0.16
CA LEU A 161 -22.47 5.00 -1.14
C LEU A 161 -23.27 6.32 -1.03
N GLU A 162 -24.14 6.45 -0.04
CA GLU A 162 -24.87 7.69 0.26
C GLU A 162 -23.90 8.82 0.63
N ASP A 163 -22.88 8.53 1.45
CA ASP A 163 -21.85 9.52 1.81
C ASP A 163 -20.98 9.90 0.60
N LEU A 164 -20.65 8.95 -0.26
CA LEU A 164 -19.98 9.23 -1.53
C LEU A 164 -20.82 10.17 -2.41
N GLN A 165 -22.13 9.92 -2.50
CA GLN A 165 -23.06 10.78 -3.24
C GLN A 165 -23.15 12.18 -2.61
N LEU A 166 -23.10 12.24 -1.28
CA LEU A 166 -23.06 13.51 -0.56
C LEU A 166 -21.77 14.31 -0.90
N ARG A 167 -20.59 13.64 -0.98
CA ARG A 167 -19.35 14.30 -1.45
C ARG A 167 -19.51 14.88 -2.85
N PHE A 168 -20.18 14.14 -3.75
CA PHE A 168 -20.45 14.65 -5.11
C PHE A 168 -21.41 15.84 -5.14
N THR A 169 -22.27 15.97 -4.16
CA THR A 169 -23.22 17.07 -4.06
C THR A 169 -22.60 18.32 -3.41
N CYS A 170 -21.73 18.13 -2.40
CA CYS A 170 -21.27 19.22 -1.54
C CYS A 170 -19.82 19.65 -1.78
N ASP A 171 -18.95 18.70 -2.16
CA ASP A 171 -17.50 18.93 -2.08
C ASP A 171 -16.81 18.93 -3.46
N ILE A 172 -17.18 18.04 -4.37
CA ILE A 172 -16.53 17.91 -5.67
C ILE A 172 -17.47 17.32 -6.73
N GLU A 173 -17.53 17.92 -7.90
CA GLU A 173 -18.24 17.33 -9.04
C GLU A 173 -17.65 15.96 -9.43
N PRO A 174 -18.48 14.94 -9.76
CA PRO A 174 -18.00 13.64 -10.24
C PRO A 174 -17.05 13.74 -11.43
N SER A 175 -17.30 14.71 -12.31
CA SER A 175 -16.46 14.99 -13.50
C SER A 175 -15.03 15.42 -13.16
N ARG A 176 -14.78 15.87 -11.93
CA ARG A 176 -13.47 16.29 -11.42
C ARG A 176 -12.75 15.21 -10.63
N VAL A 177 -13.35 14.05 -10.41
CA VAL A 177 -12.72 12.93 -9.72
C VAL A 177 -11.81 12.13 -10.66
N ALA A 178 -10.53 12.06 -10.35
CA ALA A 178 -9.53 11.30 -11.09
C ALA A 178 -9.55 9.81 -10.74
N ALA A 179 -9.69 9.50 -9.45
CA ALA A 179 -9.67 8.12 -8.96
C ALA A 179 -10.31 7.99 -7.57
N ILE A 180 -10.69 6.76 -7.27
CA ILE A 180 -11.03 6.29 -5.93
C ILE A 180 -9.94 5.31 -5.50
N ILE A 181 -9.36 5.49 -4.30
CA ILE A 181 -8.36 4.58 -3.74
C ILE A 181 -8.96 3.84 -2.55
N ILE A 182 -8.90 2.51 -2.59
CA ILE A 182 -9.44 1.63 -1.55
C ILE A 182 -8.46 0.49 -1.27
N GLU A 183 -8.35 0.10 0.00
CA GLU A 183 -7.71 -1.15 0.38
C GLU A 183 -8.75 -2.29 0.31
N PRO A 184 -8.49 -3.39 -0.41
CA PRO A 184 -9.40 -4.55 -0.39
C PRO A 184 -9.54 -5.14 1.02
N VAL A 185 -8.46 -5.04 1.82
CA VAL A 185 -8.44 -5.32 3.25
C VAL A 185 -7.68 -4.19 3.91
N GLN A 186 -8.34 -3.41 4.75
CA GLN A 186 -7.67 -2.37 5.54
C GLN A 186 -6.77 -3.00 6.60
N GLY A 187 -5.44 -2.93 6.43
CA GLY A 187 -4.48 -3.44 7.40
C GLY A 187 -4.48 -2.61 8.68
N GLU A 188 -4.09 -1.36 8.58
CA GLU A 188 -4.00 -0.43 9.72
C GLU A 188 -5.38 -0.06 10.30
N GLY A 189 -6.42 -0.11 9.49
CA GLY A 189 -7.80 0.11 9.91
C GLY A 189 -8.33 -0.95 10.89
N GLY A 190 -7.79 -2.18 10.86
CA GLY A 190 -8.18 -3.25 11.77
C GLY A 190 -8.43 -4.61 11.10
N PHE A 191 -7.80 -4.85 9.93
CA PHE A 191 -8.00 -6.05 9.11
C PHE A 191 -9.46 -6.23 8.64
N TYR A 192 -10.09 -5.14 8.26
CA TYR A 192 -11.44 -5.13 7.72
C TYR A 192 -11.42 -5.38 6.21
N GLN A 193 -12.19 -6.35 5.76
CA GLN A 193 -12.35 -6.67 4.35
C GLN A 193 -13.43 -5.78 3.74
N ALA A 194 -13.16 -5.26 2.53
CA ALA A 194 -14.20 -4.62 1.73
C ALA A 194 -15.25 -5.66 1.32
N SER A 195 -16.49 -5.24 1.23
CA SER A 195 -17.57 -6.05 0.64
C SER A 195 -17.33 -6.31 -0.86
N SER A 196 -17.92 -7.37 -1.39
CA SER A 196 -17.73 -7.85 -2.77
C SER A 196 -18.63 -7.16 -3.77
#